data_58dc0f66400859c9584a7a481df0c97a
#
_entry.id   58dc0f66400859c9584a7a481df0c97a
#
_cell.length_a   1.000
_cell.length_b   1.000
_cell.length_c   1.000
_cell.angle_alpha   90.00
_cell.angle_beta   90.00
_cell.angle_gamma   90.00
#
_symmetry.space_group_name_H-M   'P 1'
#
loop_
_entity.id
_entity.type
_entity.pdbx_description
1 polymer ?
#
loop_
_entity_poly.entity_id
_entity_poly.type
_entity_poly.pdbx_seq_one_letter_code
_entity_poly.pdbx_strand_id
1 'polypeptide(L)'
;VNVETFCGSCFFCRHGWVNNCTDPSGGWALGCRIDGGQAEYVRVPYADQGLTKIPHAVTDRQALFVGDILATGYWAAQISQISPEDTVLVLGAGPTGLCTLQCVLLENPRRVIVCERDPQRLAFVRAHYPQVLALEPEGLREAVLAHSAHGGADVVLEVAGSEDTFRLAWECARPNAVVTVVALYDRPQLLPLPDMYGKNLTFKTGGVDGCNCAQTLDLIAAGKLDTTPLITHTYPLKDIDAAYQLFESRREGVIKVAIQP
;
A
#
# COMPACT_ATOMS: atom_id res chain seq x y z
N VAL A 1 15.85 5.05 -3.48
CA VAL A 1 15.22 5.98 -4.45
C VAL A 1 13.74 6.05 -4.15
N ASN A 2 13.19 7.26 -4.09
CA ASN A 2 11.75 7.47 -3.99
C ASN A 2 11.09 7.29 -5.37
N VAL A 3 9.91 6.67 -5.41
CA VAL A 3 9.15 6.49 -6.66
C VAL A 3 8.74 7.83 -7.29
N GLU A 4 8.38 8.82 -6.46
CA GLU A 4 8.21 10.19 -6.93
C GLU A 4 9.54 10.94 -6.83
N THR A 5 9.94 11.55 -7.94
CA THR A 5 10.95 12.61 -7.95
C THR A 5 10.26 13.97 -7.82
N PHE A 6 10.84 14.95 -7.16
CA PHE A 6 10.18 16.23 -6.95
C PHE A 6 11.15 17.39 -6.77
N CYS A 7 10.75 18.57 -7.25
CA CYS A 7 11.62 19.75 -7.26
C CYS A 7 11.86 20.39 -5.88
N GLY A 8 11.03 20.11 -4.89
CA GLY A 8 11.11 20.68 -3.54
C GLY A 8 10.67 22.15 -3.41
N SER A 9 10.42 22.86 -4.53
CA SER A 9 10.21 24.32 -4.53
C SER A 9 8.84 24.79 -5.01
N CYS A 10 8.10 23.97 -5.78
CA CYS A 10 6.77 24.35 -6.25
C CYS A 10 5.73 24.34 -5.11
N PHE A 11 4.53 24.88 -5.39
CA PHE A 11 3.45 24.94 -4.41
C PHE A 11 3.18 23.57 -3.78
N PHE A 12 3.00 22.52 -4.57
CA PHE A 12 2.68 21.19 -4.08
C PHE A 12 3.81 20.59 -3.24
N CYS A 13 5.06 20.67 -3.70
CA CYS A 13 6.20 20.15 -2.96
C CYS A 13 6.35 20.81 -1.57
N ARG A 14 6.13 22.13 -1.48
CA ARG A 14 6.21 22.87 -0.20
C ARG A 14 5.10 22.49 0.79
N HIS A 15 4.03 21.86 0.32
CA HIS A 15 2.93 21.34 1.16
C HIS A 15 3.02 19.83 1.41
N GLY A 16 4.10 19.17 0.96
CA GLY A 16 4.27 17.72 1.10
C GLY A 16 3.47 16.89 0.07
N TRP A 17 2.83 17.53 -0.90
CA TRP A 17 2.07 16.87 -1.98
C TRP A 17 2.97 16.63 -3.18
N VAL A 18 4.01 15.83 -2.98
CA VAL A 18 5.12 15.68 -3.94
C VAL A 18 4.70 14.93 -5.20
N ASN A 19 3.71 14.07 -5.12
CA ASN A 19 3.11 13.40 -6.28
C ASN A 19 2.57 14.40 -7.32
N ASN A 20 2.14 15.57 -6.88
CA ASN A 20 1.59 16.62 -7.72
C ASN A 20 2.64 17.66 -8.13
N CYS A 21 3.94 17.36 -8.04
CA CYS A 21 5.00 18.25 -8.47
C CYS A 21 4.77 18.74 -9.91
N THR A 22 4.86 20.07 -10.12
CA THR A 22 4.60 20.69 -11.43
C THR A 22 5.77 20.65 -12.40
N ASP A 23 6.95 20.18 -11.95
CA ASP A 23 8.09 20.00 -12.84
C ASP A 23 7.89 18.78 -13.74
N PRO A 24 8.27 18.86 -15.05
CA PRO A 24 8.12 17.73 -15.98
C PRO A 24 8.84 16.44 -15.55
N SER A 25 9.92 16.55 -14.79
CA SER A 25 10.66 15.41 -14.21
C SER A 25 10.22 15.10 -12.78
N GLY A 26 9.14 15.74 -12.29
CA GLY A 26 8.63 15.57 -10.94
C GLY A 26 7.36 14.74 -10.89
N GLY A 27 6.89 14.46 -9.67
CA GLY A 27 5.76 13.57 -9.43
C GLY A 27 6.06 12.14 -9.87
N TRP A 28 5.09 11.45 -10.37
CA TRP A 28 5.23 10.07 -10.85
C TRP A 28 5.91 10.02 -12.22
N ALA A 29 7.20 10.36 -12.27
CA ALA A 29 7.97 10.46 -13.52
C ALA A 29 8.88 9.25 -13.73
N LEU A 30 9.61 8.81 -12.71
CA LEU A 30 10.59 7.74 -12.79
C LEU A 30 9.93 6.41 -13.16
N GLY A 31 10.36 5.81 -14.27
CA GLY A 31 9.76 4.59 -14.81
C GLY A 31 8.42 4.79 -15.56
N CYS A 32 7.90 6.03 -15.62
CA CYS A 32 6.67 6.35 -16.35
C CYS A 32 6.88 7.34 -17.50
N ARG A 33 7.46 8.51 -17.22
CA ARG A 33 7.74 9.55 -18.22
C ARG A 33 9.22 9.69 -18.55
N ILE A 34 10.08 9.14 -17.69
CA ILE A 34 11.52 9.03 -17.88
C ILE A 34 11.95 7.60 -17.54
N ASP A 35 13.17 7.21 -17.91
CA ASP A 35 13.72 5.89 -17.66
C ASP A 35 13.64 5.51 -16.17
N GLY A 36 13.35 4.23 -15.89
CA GLY A 36 13.18 3.69 -14.54
C GLY A 36 14.40 2.98 -13.98
N GLY A 37 14.21 2.30 -12.83
CA GLY A 37 15.27 1.66 -12.05
C GLY A 37 15.48 0.17 -12.35
N GLN A 38 14.78 -0.44 -13.33
CA GLN A 38 15.03 -1.83 -13.73
C GLN A 38 16.20 -1.89 -14.75
N ALA A 39 17.36 -1.46 -14.30
CA ALA A 39 18.58 -1.30 -15.10
C ALA A 39 19.81 -1.34 -14.18
N GLU A 40 21.00 -1.54 -14.75
CA GLU A 40 22.27 -1.44 -14.01
C GLU A 40 22.53 -0.03 -13.47
N TYR A 41 21.99 0.99 -14.16
CA TYR A 41 22.12 2.41 -13.79
C TYR A 41 20.78 3.12 -13.93
N VAL A 42 20.50 4.03 -13.02
CA VAL A 42 19.31 4.88 -13.07
C VAL A 42 19.69 6.35 -12.84
N ARG A 43 19.14 7.25 -13.66
CA ARG A 43 19.27 8.68 -13.47
C ARG A 43 18.09 9.20 -12.64
N VAL A 44 18.38 9.66 -11.43
CA VAL A 44 17.36 10.19 -10.51
C VAL A 44 17.36 11.73 -10.58
N PRO A 45 16.31 12.36 -11.13
CA PRO A 45 16.13 13.81 -11.05
C PRO A 45 15.98 14.26 -9.59
N TYR A 46 16.44 15.46 -9.30
CA TYR A 46 16.34 16.03 -7.94
C TYR A 46 16.85 15.07 -6.85
N ALA A 47 18.03 14.50 -7.06
CA ALA A 47 18.59 13.46 -6.19
C ALA A 47 18.64 13.86 -4.71
N ASP A 48 18.88 15.15 -4.42
CA ASP A 48 18.88 15.68 -3.05
C ASP A 48 17.51 15.56 -2.35
N GLN A 49 16.43 15.45 -3.12
CA GLN A 49 15.06 15.27 -2.62
C GLN A 49 14.61 13.81 -2.73
N GLY A 50 14.97 13.15 -3.83
CA GLY A 50 14.47 11.81 -4.19
C GLY A 50 15.31 10.65 -3.66
N LEU A 51 16.46 10.91 -3.02
CA LEU A 51 17.31 9.87 -2.43
C LEU A 51 17.34 9.97 -0.91
N THR A 52 17.15 8.84 -0.26
CA THR A 52 17.33 8.71 1.19
C THR A 52 18.43 7.69 1.45
N LYS A 53 19.44 8.07 2.23
CA LYS A 53 20.52 7.16 2.60
C LYS A 53 19.98 6.04 3.51
N ILE A 54 20.25 4.80 3.14
CA ILE A 54 19.90 3.64 3.96
C ILE A 54 20.78 3.65 5.22
N PRO A 55 20.20 3.62 6.43
CA PRO A 55 20.97 3.51 7.67
C PRO A 55 21.79 2.21 7.74
N HIS A 56 22.95 2.23 8.40
CA HIS A 56 23.80 1.04 8.53
C HIS A 56 23.12 -0.16 9.19
N ALA A 57 22.10 0.08 9.99
CA ALA A 57 21.30 -0.99 10.66
C ALA A 57 20.25 -1.63 9.74
N VAL A 58 20.08 -1.13 8.51
CA VAL A 58 19.07 -1.61 7.56
C VAL A 58 19.78 -2.20 6.35
N THR A 59 19.42 -3.40 5.97
CA THR A 59 19.95 -4.07 4.77
C THR A 59 19.22 -3.59 3.50
N ASP A 60 19.83 -3.75 2.33
CA ASP A 60 19.18 -3.42 1.04
C ASP A 60 17.87 -4.18 0.84
N ARG A 61 17.81 -5.45 1.28
CA ARG A 61 16.57 -6.25 1.24
C ARG A 61 15.45 -5.66 2.09
N GLN A 62 15.76 -5.16 3.27
CA GLN A 62 14.78 -4.50 4.14
C GLN A 62 14.32 -3.16 3.55
N ALA A 63 15.23 -2.44 2.87
CA ALA A 63 14.93 -1.15 2.27
C ALA A 63 14.22 -1.25 0.91
N LEU A 64 14.12 -2.44 0.31
CA LEU A 64 13.67 -2.62 -1.08
C LEU A 64 12.32 -1.96 -1.39
N PHE A 65 11.39 -1.96 -0.44
CA PHE A 65 10.03 -1.45 -0.65
C PHE A 65 9.80 -0.03 -0.16
N VAL A 66 10.79 0.57 0.48
CA VAL A 66 10.68 1.89 1.12
C VAL A 66 10.33 3.00 0.12
N GLY A 67 10.88 2.93 -1.10
CA GLY A 67 10.68 3.97 -2.11
C GLY A 67 9.32 3.96 -2.81
N ASP A 68 8.50 2.92 -2.63
CA ASP A 68 7.22 2.77 -3.34
C ASP A 68 6.15 2.12 -2.45
N ILE A 69 6.02 0.79 -2.46
CA ILE A 69 4.84 0.13 -1.88
C ILE A 69 4.77 0.25 -0.36
N LEU A 70 5.90 0.35 0.35
CA LEU A 70 5.91 0.62 1.78
C LEU A 70 5.58 2.10 2.05
N ALA A 71 6.13 3.04 1.27
CA ALA A 71 5.75 4.45 1.33
C ALA A 71 4.24 4.62 1.06
N THR A 72 3.70 3.89 0.08
CA THR A 72 2.28 3.88 -0.25
C THR A 72 1.43 3.40 0.93
N GLY A 73 1.81 2.28 1.55
CA GLY A 73 1.11 1.76 2.73
C GLY A 73 1.16 2.69 3.93
N TYR A 74 2.31 3.31 4.16
CA TYR A 74 2.50 4.29 5.24
C TYR A 74 1.65 5.55 5.01
N TRP A 75 1.70 6.13 3.81
CA TRP A 75 0.86 7.24 3.41
C TRP A 75 -0.63 6.92 3.55
N ALA A 76 -1.07 5.75 3.08
CA ALA A 76 -2.45 5.32 3.18
C ALA A 76 -2.94 5.22 4.63
N ALA A 77 -2.14 4.65 5.53
CA ALA A 77 -2.45 4.59 6.96
C ALA A 77 -2.56 5.99 7.56
N GLN A 78 -1.60 6.89 7.25
CA GLN A 78 -1.58 8.26 7.75
C GLN A 78 -2.80 9.08 7.33
N ILE A 79 -3.15 9.07 6.04
CA ILE A 79 -4.32 9.83 5.56
C ILE A 79 -5.64 9.24 6.07
N SER A 80 -5.66 7.96 6.43
CA SER A 80 -6.85 7.29 6.97
C SER A 80 -7.20 7.70 8.40
N GLN A 81 -6.27 8.33 9.12
CA GLN A 81 -6.48 8.85 10.47
C GLN A 81 -6.98 7.78 11.45
N ILE A 82 -6.35 6.61 11.40
CA ILE A 82 -6.69 5.46 12.21
C ILE A 82 -6.49 5.78 13.70
N SER A 83 -7.46 5.39 14.53
CA SER A 83 -7.39 5.50 15.98
C SER A 83 -7.34 4.13 16.68
N PRO A 84 -6.87 4.06 17.94
CA PRO A 84 -6.85 2.81 18.71
C PRO A 84 -8.23 2.17 18.94
N GLU A 85 -9.32 2.92 18.80
CA GLU A 85 -10.69 2.41 18.95
C GLU A 85 -11.27 1.79 17.68
N ASP A 86 -10.57 1.98 16.55
CA ASP A 86 -11.12 1.63 15.23
C ASP A 86 -11.06 0.13 14.93
N THR A 87 -12.06 -0.31 14.21
CA THR A 87 -12.03 -1.54 13.40
C THR A 87 -11.61 -1.17 11.98
N VAL A 88 -10.46 -1.66 11.55
CA VAL A 88 -9.90 -1.39 10.23
C VAL A 88 -10.05 -2.60 9.32
N LEU A 89 -10.60 -2.39 8.13
CA LEU A 89 -10.70 -3.40 7.07
C LEU A 89 -9.68 -3.07 5.96
N VAL A 90 -8.82 -4.03 5.63
CA VAL A 90 -7.92 -3.97 4.48
C VAL A 90 -8.40 -4.95 3.42
N LEU A 91 -8.74 -4.47 2.24
CA LEU A 91 -9.18 -5.27 1.10
C LEU A 91 -8.01 -5.53 0.15
N GLY A 92 -7.54 -6.76 0.13
CA GLY A 92 -6.39 -7.23 -0.63
C GLY A 92 -5.14 -7.45 0.21
N ALA A 93 -4.52 -8.64 0.06
CA ALA A 93 -3.23 -9.00 0.64
C ALA A 93 -2.15 -9.22 -0.44
N GLY A 94 -2.19 -8.44 -1.51
CA GLY A 94 -1.08 -8.32 -2.44
C GLY A 94 0.12 -7.61 -1.79
N PRO A 95 1.24 -7.43 -2.50
CA PRO A 95 2.43 -6.79 -1.94
C PRO A 95 2.15 -5.43 -1.29
N THR A 96 1.41 -4.55 -1.97
CA THR A 96 1.01 -3.24 -1.43
C THR A 96 0.07 -3.38 -0.24
N GLY A 97 -0.89 -4.34 -0.29
CA GLY A 97 -1.81 -4.60 0.82
C GLY A 97 -1.10 -5.10 2.07
N LEU A 98 -0.08 -5.95 1.93
CA LEU A 98 0.74 -6.43 3.04
C LEU A 98 1.63 -5.33 3.64
N CYS A 99 2.17 -4.43 2.82
CA CYS A 99 2.86 -3.22 3.30
C CYS A 99 1.88 -2.29 4.03
N THR A 100 0.69 -2.08 3.47
CA THR A 100 -0.38 -1.29 4.10
C THR A 100 -0.80 -1.89 5.43
N LEU A 101 -0.97 -3.22 5.50
CA LEU A 101 -1.31 -3.92 6.75
C LEU A 101 -0.28 -3.66 7.85
N GLN A 102 1.03 -3.74 7.55
CA GLN A 102 2.07 -3.45 8.53
C GLN A 102 1.97 -2.00 9.04
N CYS A 103 1.71 -1.04 8.15
CA CYS A 103 1.55 0.36 8.52
C CYS A 103 0.28 0.62 9.33
N VAL A 104 -0.83 -0.06 9.01
CA VAL A 104 -2.08 -0.04 9.81
C VAL A 104 -1.82 -0.55 11.23
N LEU A 105 -1.05 -1.63 11.39
CA LEU A 105 -0.73 -2.21 12.69
C LEU A 105 0.13 -1.28 13.57
N LEU A 106 0.90 -0.36 12.99
CA LEU A 106 1.64 0.66 13.75
C LEU A 106 0.71 1.62 14.51
N GLU A 107 -0.49 1.88 13.97
CA GLU A 107 -1.50 2.75 14.60
C GLU A 107 -2.22 2.07 15.77
N ASN A 108 -1.95 0.77 15.98
CA ASN A 108 -2.51 -0.05 17.06
C ASN A 108 -4.05 0.00 17.18
N PRO A 109 -4.79 -0.19 16.07
CA PRO A 109 -6.25 -0.17 16.10
C PRO A 109 -6.81 -1.33 16.94
N ARG A 110 -8.04 -1.17 17.43
CA ARG A 110 -8.73 -2.18 18.24
C ARG A 110 -8.83 -3.53 17.52
N ARG A 111 -9.04 -3.50 16.20
CA ARG A 111 -9.14 -4.71 15.37
C ARG A 111 -8.72 -4.42 13.94
N VAL A 112 -7.99 -5.38 13.37
CA VAL A 112 -7.69 -5.38 11.93
C VAL A 112 -8.31 -6.62 11.30
N ILE A 113 -9.02 -6.40 10.19
CA ILE A 113 -9.59 -7.44 9.33
C ILE A 113 -8.91 -7.31 7.96
N VAL A 114 -8.45 -8.42 7.41
CA VAL A 114 -7.92 -8.49 6.04
C VAL A 114 -8.82 -9.40 5.22
N CYS A 115 -9.23 -8.94 4.06
CA CYS A 115 -9.96 -9.75 3.09
C CYS A 115 -9.06 -10.05 1.88
N GLU A 116 -8.91 -11.34 1.56
CA GLU A 116 -8.13 -11.80 0.41
C GLU A 116 -8.78 -13.04 -0.20
N ARG A 117 -8.83 -13.10 -1.53
CA ARG A 117 -9.41 -14.23 -2.27
C ARG A 117 -8.40 -15.33 -2.59
N ASP A 118 -7.12 -15.00 -2.64
CA ASP A 118 -6.05 -15.96 -2.93
C ASP A 118 -5.74 -16.77 -1.65
N PRO A 119 -5.93 -18.10 -1.66
CA PRO A 119 -5.75 -18.91 -0.46
C PRO A 119 -4.31 -18.95 0.04
N GLN A 120 -3.31 -18.81 -0.85
CA GLN A 120 -1.90 -18.79 -0.45
C GLN A 120 -1.55 -17.49 0.27
N ARG A 121 -2.03 -16.34 -0.23
CA ARG A 121 -1.86 -15.05 0.43
C ARG A 121 -2.63 -14.97 1.74
N LEU A 122 -3.82 -15.55 1.78
CA LEU A 122 -4.61 -15.64 3.01
C LEU A 122 -3.89 -16.50 4.07
N ALA A 123 -3.28 -17.62 3.67
CA ALA A 123 -2.46 -18.45 4.54
C ALA A 123 -1.21 -17.69 5.03
N PHE A 124 -0.59 -16.90 4.16
CA PHE A 124 0.53 -16.02 4.53
C PHE A 124 0.12 -15.02 5.62
N VAL A 125 -1.03 -14.33 5.46
CA VAL A 125 -1.55 -13.40 6.48
C VAL A 125 -1.75 -14.12 7.81
N ARG A 126 -2.41 -15.28 7.80
CA ARG A 126 -2.66 -16.07 9.01
C ARG A 126 -1.36 -16.51 9.73
N ALA A 127 -0.34 -16.85 8.96
CA ALA A 127 0.95 -17.29 9.50
C ALA A 127 1.78 -16.14 10.09
N HIS A 128 1.82 -14.98 9.43
CA HIS A 128 2.71 -13.87 9.80
C HIS A 128 2.03 -12.80 10.67
N TYR A 129 0.69 -12.75 10.67
CA TYR A 129 -0.10 -11.74 11.40
C TYR A 129 -1.23 -12.40 12.19
N PRO A 130 -0.93 -13.25 13.20
CA PRO A 130 -1.94 -14.04 13.94
C PRO A 130 -2.95 -13.17 14.72
N GLN A 131 -2.63 -11.90 14.97
CA GLN A 131 -3.54 -10.91 15.59
C GLN A 131 -4.59 -10.35 14.63
N VAL A 132 -4.45 -10.61 13.33
CA VAL A 132 -5.34 -10.10 12.28
C VAL A 132 -6.40 -11.14 11.95
N LEU A 133 -7.64 -10.71 11.80
CA LEU A 133 -8.72 -11.58 11.31
C LEU A 133 -8.66 -11.65 9.77
N ALA A 134 -8.16 -12.78 9.24
CA ALA A 134 -8.00 -13.01 7.82
C ALA A 134 -9.18 -13.79 7.23
N LEU A 135 -9.95 -13.16 6.33
CA LEU A 135 -11.21 -13.64 5.78
C LEU A 135 -11.19 -13.73 4.24
N GLU A 136 -12.00 -14.62 3.71
CA GLU A 136 -12.36 -14.67 2.30
C GLU A 136 -13.48 -13.65 1.99
N PRO A 137 -13.72 -13.31 0.71
CA PRO A 137 -14.79 -12.37 0.34
C PRO A 137 -16.20 -12.83 0.68
N GLU A 138 -16.42 -14.15 0.69
CA GLU A 138 -17.71 -14.75 1.03
C GLU A 138 -18.13 -14.40 2.47
N GLY A 139 -19.31 -13.78 2.63
CA GLY A 139 -19.82 -13.40 3.96
C GLY A 139 -19.02 -12.30 4.66
N LEU A 140 -18.15 -11.59 3.93
CA LEU A 140 -17.27 -10.56 4.52
C LEU A 140 -18.07 -9.48 5.26
N ARG A 141 -19.15 -8.99 4.66
CA ARG A 141 -19.97 -7.91 5.26
C ARG A 141 -20.52 -8.33 6.63
N GLU A 142 -21.10 -9.51 6.70
CA GLU A 142 -21.65 -10.08 7.94
C GLU A 142 -20.57 -10.28 8.99
N ALA A 143 -19.39 -10.76 8.57
CA ALA A 143 -18.24 -10.92 9.45
C ALA A 143 -17.72 -9.58 9.98
N VAL A 144 -17.61 -8.55 9.12
CA VAL A 144 -17.22 -7.22 9.55
C VAL A 144 -18.21 -6.64 10.54
N LEU A 145 -19.52 -6.79 10.30
CA LEU A 145 -20.56 -6.35 11.24
C LEU A 145 -20.44 -7.05 12.60
N ALA A 146 -20.18 -8.36 12.61
CA ALA A 146 -20.05 -9.14 13.84
C ALA A 146 -18.79 -8.80 14.65
N HIS A 147 -17.74 -8.33 13.97
CA HIS A 147 -16.43 -8.03 14.58
C HIS A 147 -16.17 -6.53 14.80
N SER A 148 -17.10 -5.66 14.42
CA SER A 148 -17.04 -4.21 14.62
C SER A 148 -17.88 -3.74 15.80
N ALA A 149 -17.54 -2.58 16.40
CA ALA A 149 -18.33 -2.03 17.50
C ALA A 149 -19.54 -1.20 17.03
N HIS A 150 -19.47 -0.67 15.81
CA HIS A 150 -20.37 0.39 15.35
C HIS A 150 -21.12 0.04 14.04
N GLY A 151 -21.33 -1.26 13.79
CA GLY A 151 -22.10 -1.71 12.63
C GLY A 151 -21.37 -1.55 11.29
N GLY A 152 -20.08 -1.81 11.27
CA GLY A 152 -19.19 -1.78 10.13
C GLY A 152 -17.79 -1.29 10.50
N ALA A 153 -16.86 -1.33 9.55
CA ALA A 153 -15.50 -0.86 9.75
C ALA A 153 -15.46 0.68 9.88
N ASP A 154 -14.67 1.17 10.81
CA ASP A 154 -14.41 2.61 11.02
C ASP A 154 -13.54 3.18 9.90
N VAL A 155 -12.57 2.39 9.46
CA VAL A 155 -11.67 2.70 8.35
C VAL A 155 -11.62 1.51 7.39
N VAL A 156 -11.72 1.77 6.10
CA VAL A 156 -11.52 0.77 5.04
C VAL A 156 -10.42 1.22 4.11
N LEU A 157 -9.41 0.37 3.90
CA LEU A 157 -8.35 0.60 2.92
C LEU A 157 -8.54 -0.38 1.76
N GLU A 158 -8.88 0.14 0.58
CA GLU A 158 -9.04 -0.64 -0.64
C GLU A 158 -7.72 -0.67 -1.40
N VAL A 159 -7.09 -1.85 -1.48
CA VAL A 159 -5.73 -2.05 -2.03
C VAL A 159 -5.69 -3.15 -3.10
N ALA A 160 -6.84 -3.66 -3.53
CA ALA A 160 -6.95 -4.75 -4.49
C ALA A 160 -7.25 -4.29 -5.93
N GLY A 161 -8.01 -3.21 -6.10
CA GLY A 161 -8.26 -2.60 -7.40
C GLY A 161 -9.28 -3.34 -8.28
N SER A 162 -10.37 -3.85 -7.72
CA SER A 162 -11.45 -4.44 -8.51
C SER A 162 -12.80 -3.79 -8.20
N GLU A 163 -13.76 -3.92 -9.13
CA GLU A 163 -15.12 -3.44 -8.93
C GLU A 163 -15.75 -4.03 -7.67
N ASP A 164 -15.56 -5.34 -7.44
CA ASP A 164 -16.10 -6.02 -6.26
C ASP A 164 -15.49 -5.48 -4.97
N THR A 165 -14.17 -5.25 -4.93
CA THR A 165 -13.52 -4.73 -3.72
C THR A 165 -13.85 -3.27 -3.48
N PHE A 166 -14.04 -2.46 -4.53
CA PHE A 166 -14.55 -1.10 -4.37
C PHE A 166 -15.95 -1.07 -3.77
N ARG A 167 -16.85 -1.95 -4.25
CA ARG A 167 -18.19 -2.09 -3.71
C ARG A 167 -18.15 -2.55 -2.25
N LEU A 168 -17.39 -3.60 -1.93
CA LEU A 168 -17.22 -4.08 -0.55
C LEU A 168 -16.68 -3.01 0.37
N ALA A 169 -15.80 -2.11 -0.12
CA ALA A 169 -15.20 -1.06 0.68
C ALA A 169 -16.27 -0.14 1.31
N TRP A 170 -17.22 0.33 0.51
CA TRP A 170 -18.26 1.21 1.04
C TRP A 170 -19.42 0.45 1.71
N GLU A 171 -19.70 -0.81 1.30
CA GLU A 171 -20.72 -1.66 1.94
C GLU A 171 -20.31 -2.02 3.37
N CYS A 172 -19.04 -2.40 3.60
CA CYS A 172 -18.51 -2.78 4.91
C CYS A 172 -18.22 -1.60 5.83
N ALA A 173 -18.14 -0.38 5.28
CA ALA A 173 -17.94 0.83 6.06
C ALA A 173 -19.16 1.20 6.90
N ARG A 174 -18.97 1.55 8.19
CA ARG A 174 -20.05 2.11 9.02
C ARG A 174 -20.45 3.53 8.54
N PRO A 175 -21.56 4.08 9.00
CA PRO A 175 -21.80 5.52 8.82
C PRO A 175 -20.66 6.38 9.40
N ASN A 176 -20.33 7.46 8.70
CA ASN A 176 -19.21 8.37 8.98
C ASN A 176 -17.81 7.71 8.99
N ALA A 177 -17.64 6.60 8.29
CA ALA A 177 -16.35 5.95 8.12
C ALA A 177 -15.46 6.65 7.08
N VAL A 178 -14.17 6.37 7.14
CA VAL A 178 -13.19 6.74 6.12
C VAL A 178 -12.96 5.55 5.19
N VAL A 179 -13.08 5.76 3.88
CA VAL A 179 -12.75 4.79 2.84
C VAL A 179 -11.56 5.32 2.04
N THR A 180 -10.39 4.71 2.21
CA THR A 180 -9.16 5.09 1.50
C THR A 180 -8.94 4.13 0.34
N VAL A 181 -9.02 4.65 -0.88
CA VAL A 181 -8.80 3.90 -2.12
C VAL A 181 -7.35 4.09 -2.56
N VAL A 182 -6.55 3.06 -2.40
CA VAL A 182 -5.10 3.04 -2.67
C VAL A 182 -4.81 2.40 -4.02
N ALA A 183 -5.61 1.42 -4.40
CA ALA A 183 -5.41 0.66 -5.62
C ALA A 183 -5.62 1.50 -6.88
N LEU A 184 -4.92 1.13 -7.95
CA LEU A 184 -5.13 1.65 -9.29
C LEU A 184 -6.25 0.87 -9.99
N TYR A 185 -7.10 1.59 -10.72
CA TYR A 185 -8.20 1.02 -11.49
C TYR A 185 -8.01 1.29 -12.98
N ASP A 186 -8.30 0.31 -13.80
CA ASP A 186 -8.27 0.40 -15.27
C ASP A 186 -9.59 0.95 -15.84
N ARG A 187 -10.66 1.00 -15.03
CA ARG A 187 -12.01 1.44 -15.42
C ARG A 187 -12.64 2.33 -14.37
N PRO A 188 -13.57 3.23 -14.78
CA PRO A 188 -14.37 4.01 -13.85
C PRO A 188 -15.12 3.11 -12.86
N GLN A 189 -15.17 3.54 -11.59
CA GLN A 189 -15.94 2.88 -10.54
C GLN A 189 -17.23 3.64 -10.24
N LEU A 190 -18.31 2.91 -9.97
CA LEU A 190 -19.62 3.48 -9.67
C LEU A 190 -19.74 3.84 -8.19
N LEU A 191 -20.12 5.06 -7.90
CA LEU A 191 -20.62 5.48 -6.59
C LEU A 191 -22.14 5.48 -6.60
N PRO A 192 -22.81 4.46 -6.03
CA PRO A 192 -24.28 4.37 -6.01
C PRO A 192 -24.84 5.29 -4.91
N LEU A 193 -24.89 6.59 -5.18
CA LEU A 193 -25.27 7.61 -4.20
C LEU A 193 -26.62 7.33 -3.50
N PRO A 194 -27.66 6.78 -4.17
CA PRO A 194 -28.89 6.42 -3.47
C PRO A 194 -28.70 5.41 -2.34
N ASP A 195 -27.83 4.40 -2.55
CA ASP A 195 -27.54 3.34 -1.56
C ASP A 195 -26.62 3.82 -0.44
N MET A 196 -25.86 4.88 -0.72
CA MET A 196 -24.92 5.50 0.21
C MET A 196 -25.55 6.66 1.00
N TYR A 197 -26.77 7.05 0.66
CA TYR A 197 -27.45 8.14 1.35
C TYR A 197 -27.57 7.88 2.85
N GLY A 198 -27.15 8.82 3.67
CA GLY A 198 -27.14 8.68 5.13
C GLY A 198 -25.90 7.98 5.71
N LYS A 199 -25.02 7.39 4.89
CA LYS A 199 -23.74 6.85 5.39
C LYS A 199 -22.70 7.94 5.70
N ASN A 200 -22.79 9.10 5.07
CA ASN A 200 -21.87 10.24 5.28
C ASN A 200 -20.39 9.84 5.19
N LEU A 201 -20.02 9.02 4.21
CA LEU A 201 -18.67 8.49 4.05
C LEU A 201 -17.68 9.56 3.61
N THR A 202 -16.46 9.47 4.09
CA THR A 202 -15.32 10.23 3.57
C THR A 202 -14.49 9.32 2.67
N PHE A 203 -14.43 9.65 1.37
CA PHE A 203 -13.52 8.98 0.43
C PHE A 203 -12.21 9.73 0.33
N LYS A 204 -11.10 9.00 0.42
CA LYS A 204 -9.75 9.50 0.15
C LYS A 204 -9.11 8.65 -0.93
N THR A 205 -8.58 9.28 -1.96
CA THR A 205 -7.95 8.58 -3.07
C THR A 205 -6.81 9.43 -3.64
N GLY A 206 -5.82 8.80 -4.21
CA GLY A 206 -4.70 9.49 -4.83
C GLY A 206 -3.49 8.59 -5.00
N GLY A 207 -2.43 9.15 -5.58
CA GLY A 207 -1.10 8.57 -5.56
C GLY A 207 -0.39 8.92 -4.25
N VAL A 208 0.56 8.09 -3.87
CA VAL A 208 1.39 8.32 -2.68
C VAL A 208 2.12 9.67 -2.79
N ASP A 209 2.21 10.37 -1.67
CA ASP A 209 3.18 11.44 -1.47
C ASP A 209 4.42 10.85 -0.79
N GLY A 210 5.36 10.37 -1.58
CA GLY A 210 6.48 9.51 -1.16
C GLY A 210 7.61 10.22 -0.39
N CYS A 211 7.30 11.26 0.38
CA CYS A 211 8.32 12.01 1.13
C CYS A 211 8.66 11.40 2.51
N ASN A 212 8.11 10.23 2.84
CA ASN A 212 8.24 9.58 4.16
C ASN A 212 9.30 8.45 4.22
N CYS A 213 10.20 8.36 3.23
CA CYS A 213 11.20 7.29 3.16
C CYS A 213 12.13 7.24 4.39
N ALA A 214 12.52 8.40 4.93
CA ALA A 214 13.35 8.44 6.13
C ALA A 214 12.64 7.83 7.34
N GLN A 215 11.37 8.20 7.56
CA GLN A 215 10.56 7.70 8.66
C GLN A 215 10.36 6.18 8.58
N THR A 216 10.08 5.66 7.38
CA THR A 216 9.90 4.22 7.19
C THR A 216 11.20 3.44 7.37
N LEU A 217 12.35 3.99 6.97
CA LEU A 217 13.68 3.42 7.26
C LEU A 217 13.97 3.40 8.77
N ASP A 218 13.63 4.45 9.50
CA ASP A 218 13.79 4.49 10.96
C ASP A 218 12.90 3.45 11.66
N LEU A 219 11.68 3.23 11.17
CA LEU A 219 10.78 2.19 11.67
C LEU A 219 11.32 0.79 11.41
N ILE A 220 11.95 0.56 10.25
CA ILE A 220 12.64 -0.70 9.94
C ILE A 220 13.85 -0.88 10.86
N ALA A 221 14.68 0.15 11.01
CA ALA A 221 15.85 0.11 11.91
C ALA A 221 15.46 -0.18 13.36
N ALA A 222 14.28 0.29 13.80
CA ALA A 222 13.72 0.02 15.12
C ALA A 222 13.01 -1.35 15.24
N GLY A 223 12.99 -2.16 14.18
CA GLY A 223 12.32 -3.46 14.13
C GLY A 223 10.78 -3.40 14.21
N LYS A 224 10.20 -2.23 13.91
CA LYS A 224 8.73 -2.03 13.90
C LYS A 224 8.09 -2.39 12.56
N LEU A 225 8.86 -2.40 11.48
CA LEU A 225 8.46 -2.84 10.15
C LEU A 225 9.46 -3.86 9.62
N ASP A 226 8.98 -4.95 9.05
CA ASP A 226 9.79 -5.94 8.34
C ASP A 226 9.07 -6.43 7.08
N THR A 227 9.53 -5.98 5.93
CA THR A 227 9.01 -6.36 4.63
C THR A 227 9.78 -7.52 3.98
N THR A 228 10.85 -8.02 4.62
CA THR A 228 11.69 -9.09 4.04
C THR A 228 10.94 -10.39 3.77
N PRO A 229 9.93 -10.82 4.56
CA PRO A 229 9.15 -12.01 4.25
C PRO A 229 8.33 -11.89 2.95
N LEU A 230 8.09 -10.67 2.44
CA LEU A 230 7.37 -10.44 1.19
C LEU A 230 8.23 -10.76 -0.05
N ILE A 231 9.56 -10.80 0.09
CA ILE A 231 10.49 -11.14 -0.99
C ILE A 231 10.55 -12.67 -1.10
N THR A 232 9.67 -13.23 -1.90
CA THR A 232 9.58 -14.68 -2.08
C THR A 232 10.58 -15.22 -3.10
N HIS A 233 10.99 -14.39 -4.07
CA HIS A 233 11.90 -14.80 -5.15
C HIS A 233 12.93 -13.72 -5.42
N THR A 234 14.07 -14.14 -5.98
CA THR A 234 15.15 -13.24 -6.39
C THR A 234 15.68 -13.69 -7.75
N TYR A 235 15.83 -12.76 -8.68
CA TYR A 235 16.36 -13.00 -10.02
C TYR A 235 17.46 -11.99 -10.34
N PRO A 236 18.49 -12.37 -11.10
CA PRO A 236 19.41 -11.40 -11.67
C PRO A 236 18.70 -10.60 -12.78
N LEU A 237 19.14 -9.36 -13.02
CA LEU A 237 18.54 -8.47 -14.02
C LEU A 237 18.46 -9.09 -15.42
N LYS A 238 19.46 -9.88 -15.83
CA LYS A 238 19.47 -10.58 -17.13
C LYS A 238 18.30 -11.55 -17.33
N ASP A 239 17.69 -12.04 -16.24
CA ASP A 239 16.59 -13.01 -16.26
C ASP A 239 15.25 -12.33 -15.88
N ILE A 240 15.14 -11.02 -16.06
CA ILE A 240 13.97 -10.22 -15.67
C ILE A 240 12.68 -10.68 -16.34
N ASP A 241 12.75 -11.17 -17.58
CA ASP A 241 11.57 -11.71 -18.30
C ASP A 241 10.97 -12.92 -17.58
N ALA A 242 11.82 -13.81 -17.07
CA ALA A 242 11.37 -14.97 -16.30
C ALA A 242 10.74 -14.52 -14.95
N ALA A 243 11.29 -13.50 -14.33
CA ALA A 243 10.72 -12.90 -13.11
C ALA A 243 9.33 -12.30 -13.35
N TYR A 244 9.12 -11.59 -14.46
CA TYR A 244 7.81 -11.08 -14.87
C TYR A 244 6.81 -12.20 -15.14
N GLN A 245 7.21 -13.25 -15.88
CA GLN A 245 6.35 -14.41 -16.17
C GLN A 245 5.91 -15.12 -14.89
N LEU A 246 6.82 -15.29 -13.92
CA LEU A 246 6.49 -15.86 -12.61
C LEU A 246 5.46 -14.99 -11.89
N PHE A 247 5.74 -13.69 -11.80
CA PHE A 247 4.88 -12.73 -11.07
C PHE A 247 3.48 -12.64 -11.69
N GLU A 248 3.39 -12.56 -13.02
CA GLU A 248 2.13 -12.49 -13.76
C GLU A 248 1.30 -13.78 -13.60
N SER A 249 1.97 -14.94 -13.66
CA SER A 249 1.31 -16.24 -13.52
C SER A 249 0.82 -16.55 -12.11
N ARG A 250 1.25 -15.78 -11.09
CA ARG A 250 0.93 -15.97 -9.66
C ARG A 250 1.22 -17.39 -9.14
N ARG A 251 2.18 -18.08 -9.75
CA ARG A 251 2.59 -19.42 -9.33
C ARG A 251 3.61 -19.36 -8.19
N GLU A 252 3.90 -20.52 -7.61
CA GLU A 252 4.97 -20.75 -6.61
C GLU A 252 4.85 -19.83 -5.36
N GLY A 253 3.62 -19.37 -5.04
CA GLY A 253 3.39 -18.51 -3.88
C GLY A 253 4.04 -17.13 -4.01
N VAL A 254 4.27 -16.64 -5.24
CA VAL A 254 4.94 -15.35 -5.45
C VAL A 254 4.14 -14.20 -4.84
N ILE A 255 4.81 -13.45 -3.95
CA ILE A 255 4.32 -12.19 -3.41
C ILE A 255 5.09 -11.04 -4.07
N LYS A 256 6.42 -11.04 -3.96
CA LYS A 256 7.29 -10.04 -4.60
C LYS A 256 8.58 -10.68 -5.06
N VAL A 257 9.09 -10.20 -6.19
CA VAL A 257 10.37 -10.64 -6.77
C VAL A 257 11.39 -9.52 -6.63
N ALA A 258 12.53 -9.81 -6.03
CA ALA A 258 13.68 -8.90 -6.02
C ALA A 258 14.53 -9.13 -7.28
N ILE A 259 14.92 -8.05 -7.94
CA ILE A 259 15.85 -8.08 -9.08
C ILE A 259 17.21 -7.56 -8.61
N GLN A 260 18.26 -8.29 -8.95
CA GLN A 260 19.66 -7.90 -8.68
C GLN A 260 20.30 -7.48 -10.00
N PRO A 261 20.72 -6.24 -10.12
CA PRO A 261 21.49 -5.74 -11.27
C PRO A 261 22.82 -6.44 -11.47
#